data_8e4dc43fc455187bfab27b03463ae4f3
#
_entry.id   8e4dc43fc455187bfab27b03463ae4f3
#
_cell.length_a   1.000
_cell.length_b   1.000
_cell.length_c   1.000
_cell.angle_alpha   90.00
_cell.angle_beta   90.00
_cell.angle_gamma   90.00
#
_symmetry.space_group_name_H-M   'P 1'
#
loop_
_entity.id
_entity.type
_entity.pdbx_description
1 polymer ?
#
loop_
_entity_poly.entity_id
_entity_poly.type
_entity_poly.pdbx_seq_one_letter_code
_entity_poly.pdbx_strand_id
1 'polypeptide(L)'
;MKKMRKIVSVLSSAALIAMTMLGSTACDSRQELIIYNWGEYIAEDTIAKFEAAYPQYKVIYRTFETNETMYPNLDNTYDVIVPSEYMVCRLINEQRIQPLDWSLLPNVTEHMDPMLRNLTYSQDPDLNNEIFDYGVPYMYCTVGLVYDANRIEIPEGTTDPEVIWGAVFDEANAGNIGMYDSMRESIGVALNYLGYSINTMDEDELNEAMQLLIDQKTNINPTYGIDNLKDKMVSGELAASVTWAGDHIVMLDRLEELGGSDDIDLRFVLPEGSNWSVDMMCVPANAANYEGAHDFINFMYEPEIALENCEYVGYSTPNLAARDMLDPEISGNIYYYPTEEVFATLEVYYSSSAIEERYTEIWNTVKASA
;
A
#
# COMPACT_ATOMS: atom_id res chain seq x y z
N MET A 1 -64.77 30.89 52.83
CA MET A 1 -66.03 30.77 52.08
C MET A 1 -65.72 29.83 50.92
N LYS A 2 -66.08 28.62 51.09
CA LYS A 2 -66.98 27.71 50.35
C LYS A 2 -67.08 28.01 48.87
N LYS A 3 -66.61 27.04 48.02
CA LYS A 3 -67.55 26.32 47.16
C LYS A 3 -66.88 25.10 46.54
N MET A 4 -67.41 23.95 46.93
CA MET A 4 -67.36 22.63 46.24
C MET A 4 -68.03 22.76 44.85
N ARG A 5 -67.53 22.05 43.87
CA ARG A 5 -68.37 21.54 42.73
C ARG A 5 -67.65 20.35 42.07
N LYS A 6 -68.24 19.23 42.38
CA LYS A 6 -68.96 18.25 41.53
C LYS A 6 -68.15 17.58 40.43
N ILE A 7 -67.91 16.35 40.75
CA ILE A 7 -67.52 15.26 39.85
C ILE A 7 -68.69 15.01 38.85
N VAL A 8 -68.35 15.02 37.55
CA VAL A 8 -69.19 14.37 36.52
C VAL A 8 -68.31 13.35 35.84
N SER A 9 -68.64 12.11 36.04
CA SER A 9 -68.10 10.94 35.34
C SER A 9 -68.71 10.89 33.93
N VAL A 10 -67.86 10.89 32.92
CA VAL A 10 -68.26 10.47 31.57
C VAL A 10 -67.33 9.32 31.20
N LEU A 11 -67.89 8.14 31.19
CA LEU A 11 -67.35 6.95 30.57
C LEU A 11 -67.41 7.18 29.05
N SER A 12 -66.23 7.31 28.47
CA SER A 12 -66.09 7.23 27.01
C SER A 12 -65.07 6.13 26.70
N SER A 13 -65.57 5.14 26.02
CA SER A 13 -64.84 3.99 25.49
C SER A 13 -63.71 4.45 24.59
N ALA A 14 -62.48 4.41 25.08
CA ALA A 14 -61.30 4.58 24.26
C ALA A 14 -60.90 3.20 23.72
N ALA A 15 -61.17 2.95 22.46
CA ALA A 15 -60.63 1.85 21.69
C ALA A 15 -59.08 1.99 21.69
N LEU A 16 -58.41 1.03 22.31
CA LEU A 16 -56.95 0.86 22.26
C LEU A 16 -56.61 0.45 20.82
N ILE A 17 -56.23 1.41 19.98
CA ILE A 17 -55.51 1.12 18.76
C ILE A 17 -54.06 0.84 19.19
N ALA A 18 -53.79 -0.43 19.40
CA ALA A 18 -52.40 -0.92 19.49
C ALA A 18 -51.79 -0.73 18.09
N MET A 19 -51.16 0.42 17.86
CA MET A 19 -50.23 0.62 16.76
C MET A 19 -48.99 -0.22 17.11
N THR A 20 -48.99 -1.48 16.66
CA THR A 20 -47.77 -2.25 16.55
C THR A 20 -46.87 -1.51 15.59
N MET A 21 -45.94 -0.70 16.12
CA MET A 21 -44.73 -0.34 15.40
C MET A 21 -43.98 -1.65 15.20
N LEU A 22 -44.27 -2.34 14.12
CA LEU A 22 -43.31 -3.20 13.47
C LEU A 22 -42.14 -2.30 13.07
N GLY A 23 -41.18 -2.18 13.94
CA GLY A 23 -39.84 -1.77 13.53
C GLY A 23 -39.40 -2.79 12.50
N SER A 24 -39.64 -2.50 11.24
CA SER A 24 -38.91 -3.09 10.15
C SER A 24 -37.46 -2.70 10.41
N THR A 25 -36.69 -3.61 11.04
CA THR A 25 -35.29 -3.69 10.72
C THR A 25 -35.31 -3.96 9.23
N ALA A 26 -35.20 -2.91 8.41
CA ALA A 26 -34.91 -3.05 7.00
C ALA A 26 -33.61 -3.82 6.96
N CYS A 27 -33.70 -5.13 6.70
CA CYS A 27 -32.53 -5.92 6.38
C CYS A 27 -31.95 -5.21 5.16
N ASP A 28 -30.73 -4.71 5.26
CA ASP A 28 -30.04 -4.10 4.13
C ASP A 28 -30.03 -5.18 3.04
N SER A 29 -30.77 -4.95 1.96
CA SER A 29 -30.92 -5.93 0.87
C SER A 29 -29.80 -5.82 -0.16
N ARG A 30 -28.87 -4.89 0.07
CA ARG A 30 -27.72 -4.71 -0.82
C ARG A 30 -26.79 -5.96 -0.75
N GLN A 31 -26.17 -6.24 -1.88
CA GLN A 31 -25.16 -7.29 -1.95
C GLN A 31 -23.89 -6.83 -1.23
N GLU A 32 -23.40 -7.63 -0.31
CA GLU A 32 -22.12 -7.34 0.32
C GLU A 32 -20.99 -7.51 -0.70
N LEU A 33 -20.04 -6.56 -0.69
CA LEU A 33 -18.83 -6.56 -1.47
C LEU A 33 -17.66 -6.36 -0.52
N ILE A 34 -16.83 -7.38 -0.36
CA ILE A 34 -15.77 -7.40 0.65
C ILE A 34 -14.43 -7.10 0.00
N ILE A 35 -13.88 -5.93 0.32
CA ILE A 35 -12.59 -5.45 -0.18
C ILE A 35 -11.53 -5.64 0.92
N TYR A 36 -10.37 -6.21 0.57
CA TYR A 36 -9.26 -6.40 1.48
C TYR A 36 -8.00 -5.74 0.90
N ASN A 37 -7.64 -4.60 1.46
CA ASN A 37 -6.61 -3.70 0.96
C ASN A 37 -5.61 -3.35 2.06
N TRP A 38 -4.58 -2.60 1.75
CA TRP A 38 -3.61 -2.04 2.70
C TRP A 38 -4.26 -1.01 3.63
N GLY A 39 -3.61 -0.70 4.75
CA GLY A 39 -3.93 0.47 5.58
C GLY A 39 -3.61 1.76 4.84
N GLU A 40 -4.33 2.85 5.11
CA GLU A 40 -4.16 4.20 4.51
C GLU A 40 -3.98 4.20 2.96
N TYR A 41 -4.68 3.31 2.25
CA TYR A 41 -4.43 3.02 0.83
C TYR A 41 -5.66 3.26 -0.06
N ILE A 42 -6.58 4.12 0.38
CA ILE A 42 -7.77 4.56 -0.35
C ILE A 42 -8.25 5.89 0.22
N ALA A 43 -8.68 6.83 -0.61
CA ALA A 43 -9.22 8.10 -0.16
C ALA A 43 -10.53 7.91 0.63
N GLU A 44 -10.75 8.75 1.65
CA GLU A 44 -11.83 8.59 2.63
C GLU A 44 -13.23 8.47 2.01
N ASP A 45 -13.49 9.20 0.92
CA ASP A 45 -14.82 9.27 0.28
C ASP A 45 -15.02 8.21 -0.82
N THR A 46 -13.98 7.47 -1.22
CA THR A 46 -14.04 6.55 -2.38
C THR A 46 -15.13 5.49 -2.22
N ILE A 47 -15.22 4.88 -1.04
CA ILE A 47 -16.26 3.85 -0.78
C ILE A 47 -17.66 4.45 -0.86
N ALA A 48 -17.88 5.65 -0.30
CA ALA A 48 -19.17 6.31 -0.37
C ALA A 48 -19.55 6.69 -1.81
N LYS A 49 -18.58 7.13 -2.62
CA LYS A 49 -18.76 7.43 -4.05
C LYS A 49 -19.11 6.16 -4.83
N PHE A 50 -18.41 5.06 -4.57
CA PHE A 50 -18.71 3.77 -5.17
C PHE A 50 -20.13 3.31 -4.83
N GLU A 51 -20.54 3.33 -3.56
CA GLU A 51 -21.90 2.93 -3.14
C GLU A 51 -22.98 3.86 -3.72
N ALA A 52 -22.67 5.12 -3.98
CA ALA A 52 -23.58 6.05 -4.64
C ALA A 52 -23.74 5.75 -6.14
N ALA A 53 -22.67 5.37 -6.82
CA ALA A 53 -22.66 4.97 -8.23
C ALA A 53 -23.30 3.59 -8.44
N TYR A 54 -23.08 2.67 -7.48
CA TYR A 54 -23.54 1.29 -7.51
C TYR A 54 -24.39 0.96 -6.28
N PRO A 55 -25.62 1.48 -6.16
CA PRO A 55 -26.45 1.41 -4.95
C PRO A 55 -26.91 0.00 -4.57
N GLN A 56 -26.71 -0.99 -5.45
CA GLN A 56 -26.99 -2.40 -5.18
C GLN A 56 -25.94 -3.03 -4.24
N TYR A 57 -24.77 -2.43 -4.08
CA TYR A 57 -23.70 -2.96 -3.23
C TYR A 57 -23.62 -2.24 -1.89
N LYS A 58 -23.16 -2.99 -0.89
CA LYS A 58 -22.69 -2.51 0.41
C LYS A 58 -21.26 -2.97 0.60
N VAL A 59 -20.31 -2.03 0.61
CA VAL A 59 -18.91 -2.35 0.76
C VAL A 59 -18.56 -2.65 2.21
N ILE A 60 -17.84 -3.74 2.42
CA ILE A 60 -17.17 -4.10 3.68
C ILE A 60 -15.67 -3.99 3.44
N TYR A 61 -15.09 -2.89 3.90
CA TYR A 61 -13.67 -2.64 3.73
C TYR A 61 -12.87 -3.19 4.89
N ARG A 62 -11.80 -3.94 4.62
CA ARG A 62 -10.88 -4.52 5.58
C ARG A 62 -9.46 -4.21 5.19
N THR A 63 -8.54 -4.16 6.16
CA THR A 63 -7.14 -3.81 5.92
C THR A 63 -6.18 -4.88 6.41
N PHE A 64 -4.99 -4.89 5.80
CA PHE A 64 -3.82 -5.67 6.24
C PHE A 64 -2.57 -4.78 6.19
N GLU A 65 -1.50 -5.21 6.85
CA GLU A 65 -0.25 -4.45 6.94
C GLU A 65 0.84 -4.95 5.98
N THR A 66 0.87 -6.27 5.70
CA THR A 66 1.84 -6.90 4.80
C THR A 66 1.19 -8.03 4.01
N ASN A 67 1.75 -8.38 2.84
CA ASN A 67 1.31 -9.54 2.06
C ASN A 67 1.36 -10.83 2.89
N GLU A 68 2.35 -10.97 3.77
CA GLU A 68 2.54 -12.12 4.65
C GLU A 68 1.46 -12.22 5.72
N THR A 69 0.91 -11.08 6.17
CA THR A 69 -0.26 -11.05 7.08
C THR A 69 -1.58 -11.24 6.34
N MET A 70 -1.68 -10.79 5.08
CA MET A 70 -2.84 -11.00 4.23
C MET A 70 -3.02 -12.48 3.85
N TYR A 71 -1.95 -13.12 3.37
CA TYR A 71 -1.98 -14.44 2.76
C TYR A 71 -2.66 -15.54 3.61
N PRO A 72 -2.35 -15.70 4.91
CA PRO A 72 -3.01 -16.72 5.74
C PRO A 72 -4.52 -16.47 5.93
N ASN A 73 -4.98 -15.23 5.70
CA ASN A 73 -6.38 -14.86 5.86
C ASN A 73 -7.23 -15.07 4.59
N LEU A 74 -6.64 -15.47 3.47
CA LEU A 74 -7.35 -15.67 2.20
C LEU A 74 -8.28 -16.89 2.17
N ASP A 75 -8.32 -17.69 3.23
CA ASP A 75 -9.35 -18.73 3.40
C ASP A 75 -10.73 -18.12 3.77
N ASN A 76 -10.75 -16.88 4.23
CA ASN A 76 -11.98 -16.10 4.35
C ASN A 76 -12.45 -15.65 2.95
N THR A 77 -13.72 -15.30 2.85
CA THR A 77 -14.28 -14.77 1.60
C THR A 77 -13.99 -13.29 1.47
N TYR A 78 -13.33 -12.94 0.39
CA TYR A 78 -13.15 -11.56 -0.10
C TYR A 78 -13.55 -11.53 -1.56
N ASP A 79 -13.95 -10.35 -2.07
CA ASP A 79 -14.33 -10.16 -3.47
C ASP A 79 -13.22 -9.45 -4.25
N VAL A 80 -12.52 -8.51 -3.62
CA VAL A 80 -11.30 -7.88 -4.15
C VAL A 80 -10.21 -7.92 -3.09
N ILE A 81 -9.01 -8.27 -3.50
CA ILE A 81 -7.77 -8.17 -2.72
C ILE A 81 -6.75 -7.33 -3.49
N VAL A 82 -5.84 -6.66 -2.79
CA VAL A 82 -4.86 -5.76 -3.42
C VAL A 82 -3.43 -6.14 -3.00
N PRO A 83 -2.90 -7.29 -3.43
CA PRO A 83 -1.53 -7.72 -3.15
C PRO A 83 -0.51 -7.05 -4.09
N SER A 84 0.77 -7.04 -3.67
CA SER A 84 1.88 -6.71 -4.55
C SER A 84 2.14 -7.80 -5.58
N GLU A 85 2.81 -7.45 -6.68
CA GLU A 85 3.06 -8.30 -7.85
C GLU A 85 3.65 -9.67 -7.51
N TYR A 86 4.61 -9.75 -6.59
CA TYR A 86 5.23 -11.03 -6.20
C TYR A 86 4.22 -11.97 -5.54
N MET A 87 3.30 -11.41 -4.76
CA MET A 87 2.23 -12.18 -4.13
C MET A 87 1.18 -12.58 -5.17
N VAL A 88 0.88 -11.71 -6.16
CA VAL A 88 0.01 -12.07 -7.29
C VAL A 88 0.58 -13.28 -8.03
N CYS A 89 1.87 -13.28 -8.35
CA CYS A 89 2.55 -14.42 -8.98
C CYS A 89 2.39 -15.70 -8.15
N ARG A 90 2.54 -15.62 -6.83
CA ARG A 90 2.31 -16.75 -5.93
C ARG A 90 0.87 -17.22 -5.96
N LEU A 91 -0.09 -16.31 -5.90
CA LEU A 91 -1.52 -16.65 -5.89
C LEU A 91 -1.99 -17.26 -7.22
N ILE A 92 -1.41 -16.87 -8.36
CA ILE A 92 -1.63 -17.51 -9.66
C ILE A 92 -1.17 -18.96 -9.59
N ASN A 93 0.08 -19.21 -9.19
CA ASN A 93 0.66 -20.55 -9.08
C ASN A 93 -0.14 -21.47 -8.15
N GLU A 94 -0.69 -20.92 -7.07
CA GLU A 94 -1.50 -21.66 -6.09
C GLU A 94 -2.99 -21.72 -6.45
N GLN A 95 -3.40 -21.11 -7.59
CA GLN A 95 -4.79 -21.02 -8.04
C GLN A 95 -5.74 -20.40 -7.00
N ARG A 96 -5.25 -19.38 -6.27
CA ARG A 96 -6.00 -18.68 -5.21
C ARG A 96 -6.72 -17.43 -5.69
N ILE A 97 -6.42 -16.98 -6.92
CA ILE A 97 -7.12 -15.91 -7.63
C ILE A 97 -7.63 -16.45 -8.96
N GLN A 98 -8.62 -15.79 -9.52
CA GLN A 98 -9.25 -16.20 -10.78
C GLN A 98 -9.03 -15.15 -11.87
N PRO A 99 -9.03 -15.54 -13.16
CA PRO A 99 -8.88 -14.61 -14.26
C PRO A 99 -9.96 -13.55 -14.27
N LEU A 100 -9.58 -12.35 -14.71
CA LEU A 100 -10.47 -11.20 -14.88
C LEU A 100 -11.20 -11.25 -16.23
N ASP A 101 -12.43 -10.80 -16.26
CA ASP A 101 -13.16 -10.52 -17.50
C ASP A 101 -12.89 -9.08 -17.94
N TRP A 102 -11.93 -8.89 -18.84
CA TRP A 102 -11.55 -7.58 -19.36
C TRP A 102 -12.69 -6.84 -20.08
N SER A 103 -13.73 -7.55 -20.51
CA SER A 103 -14.92 -6.90 -21.11
C SER A 103 -15.74 -6.12 -20.10
N LEU A 104 -15.56 -6.39 -18.79
CA LEU A 104 -16.18 -5.67 -17.68
C LEU A 104 -15.30 -4.51 -17.17
N LEU A 105 -14.12 -4.28 -17.75
CA LEU A 105 -13.11 -3.32 -17.32
C LEU A 105 -12.80 -2.25 -18.39
N PRO A 106 -13.81 -1.53 -18.94
CA PRO A 106 -13.58 -0.54 -19.98
C PRO A 106 -12.67 0.62 -19.55
N ASN A 107 -12.83 1.14 -18.31
CA ASN A 107 -11.98 2.23 -17.82
C ASN A 107 -10.52 1.80 -17.67
N VAL A 108 -10.29 0.57 -17.21
CA VAL A 108 -8.93 0.00 -17.12
C VAL A 108 -8.32 -0.11 -18.52
N THR A 109 -9.09 -0.63 -19.48
CA THR A 109 -8.62 -0.80 -20.86
C THR A 109 -8.27 0.54 -21.53
N GLU A 110 -9.03 1.59 -21.21
CA GLU A 110 -8.84 2.92 -21.79
C GLU A 110 -7.66 3.69 -21.15
N HIS A 111 -7.49 3.57 -19.83
CA HIS A 111 -6.63 4.49 -19.08
C HIS A 111 -5.36 3.87 -18.50
N MET A 112 -5.24 2.55 -18.45
CA MET A 112 -4.04 1.91 -17.88
C MET A 112 -2.80 2.19 -18.73
N ASP A 113 -1.70 2.61 -18.07
CA ASP A 113 -0.41 2.83 -18.71
C ASP A 113 0.12 1.53 -19.36
N PRO A 114 0.24 1.49 -20.71
CA PRO A 114 0.71 0.31 -21.40
C PRO A 114 2.18 -0.02 -21.11
N MET A 115 2.98 0.95 -20.62
CA MET A 115 4.37 0.72 -20.23
C MET A 115 4.48 -0.40 -19.19
N LEU A 116 3.54 -0.44 -18.23
CA LEU A 116 3.56 -1.44 -17.18
C LEU A 116 3.52 -2.88 -17.72
N ARG A 117 2.89 -3.11 -18.88
CA ARG A 117 2.86 -4.45 -19.52
C ARG A 117 4.21 -4.91 -20.08
N ASN A 118 5.17 -4.00 -20.21
CA ASN A 118 6.49 -4.28 -20.75
C ASN A 118 7.54 -4.56 -19.65
N LEU A 119 7.16 -4.35 -18.38
CA LEU A 119 8.06 -4.54 -17.24
C LEU A 119 8.12 -6.03 -16.83
N THR A 120 9.16 -6.37 -16.07
CA THR A 120 9.37 -7.73 -15.58
C THR A 120 8.88 -7.85 -14.14
N TYR A 121 8.01 -8.82 -13.87
CA TYR A 121 7.39 -9.06 -12.56
C TYR A 121 7.80 -10.41 -11.95
N SER A 122 8.43 -11.28 -12.72
CA SER A 122 8.83 -12.62 -12.29
C SER A 122 9.99 -13.13 -13.13
N GLN A 123 10.79 -14.03 -12.57
CA GLN A 123 11.75 -14.82 -13.34
C GLN A 123 11.09 -15.85 -14.26
N ASP A 124 9.83 -16.21 -13.96
CA ASP A 124 9.04 -17.11 -14.80
C ASP A 124 8.39 -16.31 -15.94
N PRO A 125 8.77 -16.56 -17.21
CA PRO A 125 8.20 -15.84 -18.35
C PRO A 125 6.69 -16.05 -18.52
N ASP A 126 6.15 -17.21 -18.11
CA ASP A 126 4.72 -17.48 -18.21
C ASP A 126 3.95 -16.57 -17.23
N LEU A 127 4.42 -16.40 -15.99
CA LEU A 127 3.83 -15.49 -15.04
C LEU A 127 3.90 -14.01 -15.46
N ASN A 128 5.00 -13.59 -16.11
CA ASN A 128 5.10 -12.25 -16.68
C ASN A 128 4.01 -11.98 -17.74
N ASN A 129 3.64 -12.97 -18.52
CA ASN A 129 2.61 -12.83 -19.55
C ASN A 129 1.20 -12.89 -18.95
N GLU A 130 1.01 -13.69 -17.90
CA GLU A 130 -0.31 -13.99 -17.34
C GLU A 130 -0.73 -13.02 -16.22
N ILE A 131 0.20 -12.30 -15.58
CA ILE A 131 -0.09 -11.49 -14.37
C ILE A 131 -1.25 -10.51 -14.60
N PHE A 132 -1.34 -9.91 -15.79
CA PHE A 132 -2.42 -8.99 -16.16
C PHE A 132 -3.75 -9.69 -16.49
N ASP A 133 -3.75 -11.01 -16.68
CA ASP A 133 -5.00 -11.76 -16.80
C ASP A 133 -5.67 -11.93 -15.43
N TYR A 134 -4.93 -11.75 -14.32
CA TYR A 134 -5.40 -11.97 -12.96
C TYR A 134 -5.44 -10.71 -12.10
N GLY A 135 -4.70 -9.67 -12.48
CA GLY A 135 -4.60 -8.44 -11.68
C GLY A 135 -4.60 -7.17 -12.52
N VAL A 136 -5.24 -6.14 -11.99
CA VAL A 136 -5.21 -4.77 -12.52
C VAL A 136 -4.30 -3.93 -11.64
N PRO A 137 -3.25 -3.26 -12.16
CA PRO A 137 -2.43 -2.35 -11.38
C PRO A 137 -3.29 -1.32 -10.67
N TYR A 138 -3.04 -1.10 -9.39
CA TYR A 138 -3.74 -0.10 -8.58
C TYR A 138 -2.86 1.12 -8.32
N MET A 139 -1.70 0.88 -7.73
CA MET A 139 -0.65 1.87 -7.51
C MET A 139 0.71 1.21 -7.61
N TYR A 140 1.75 1.99 -7.87
CA TYR A 140 3.13 1.51 -7.86
C TYR A 140 4.05 2.51 -7.18
N CYS A 141 5.18 2.04 -6.70
CA CYS A 141 6.18 2.87 -6.04
C CYS A 141 7.57 2.27 -6.15
N THR A 142 8.56 3.07 -5.80
CA THR A 142 9.95 2.67 -5.63
C THR A 142 10.34 2.75 -4.16
N VAL A 143 11.31 1.96 -3.72
CA VAL A 143 11.89 2.03 -2.38
C VAL A 143 13.19 2.82 -2.43
N GLY A 144 13.29 3.86 -1.61
CA GLY A 144 14.45 4.71 -1.52
C GLY A 144 14.68 5.22 -0.10
N LEU A 145 15.48 6.27 0.00
CA LEU A 145 15.80 6.93 1.25
C LEU A 145 15.20 8.33 1.28
N VAL A 146 14.36 8.61 2.29
CA VAL A 146 14.07 9.99 2.69
C VAL A 146 15.08 10.41 3.75
N TYR A 147 15.65 11.59 3.58
CA TYR A 147 16.61 12.15 4.51
C TYR A 147 16.44 13.65 4.69
N ASP A 148 16.78 14.15 5.85
CA ASP A 148 16.85 15.58 6.14
C ASP A 148 18.23 16.10 5.68
N ALA A 149 18.23 16.89 4.60
CA ALA A 149 19.44 17.43 3.99
C ALA A 149 20.19 18.44 4.89
N ASN A 150 19.55 18.93 5.96
CA ASN A 150 20.23 19.74 6.99
C ASN A 150 21.06 18.88 7.95
N ARG A 151 20.85 17.54 7.96
CA ARG A 151 21.49 16.62 8.91
C ARG A 151 22.36 15.56 8.25
N ILE A 152 22.01 15.15 7.02
CA ILE A 152 22.73 14.11 6.27
C ILE A 152 23.09 14.67 4.90
N GLU A 153 24.34 14.52 4.50
CA GLU A 153 24.84 14.92 3.19
C GLU A 153 24.85 13.71 2.24
N ILE A 154 24.06 13.79 1.17
CA ILE A 154 24.07 12.82 0.06
C ILE A 154 24.42 13.59 -1.21
N PRO A 155 25.43 13.15 -1.99
CA PRO A 155 25.80 13.82 -3.22
C PRO A 155 24.65 13.89 -4.22
N GLU A 156 24.41 15.07 -4.77
CA GLU A 156 23.34 15.28 -5.76
C GLU A 156 23.52 14.38 -6.99
N GLY A 157 22.44 13.71 -7.40
CA GLY A 157 22.42 12.84 -8.58
C GLY A 157 23.12 11.48 -8.39
N THR A 158 23.55 11.13 -7.18
CA THR A 158 24.07 9.77 -6.94
C THR A 158 22.93 8.75 -7.01
N THR A 159 23.25 7.59 -7.59
CA THR A 159 22.39 6.38 -7.58
C THR A 159 23.11 5.21 -6.93
N ASP A 160 24.32 5.45 -6.39
CA ASP A 160 25.18 4.43 -5.78
C ASP A 160 24.54 3.92 -4.46
N PRO A 161 24.16 2.63 -4.39
CA PRO A 161 23.49 2.08 -3.21
C PRO A 161 24.38 2.11 -1.96
N GLU A 162 25.71 1.95 -2.08
CA GLU A 162 26.62 2.03 -0.93
C GLU A 162 26.63 3.45 -0.33
N VAL A 163 26.59 4.48 -1.16
CA VAL A 163 26.54 5.88 -0.71
C VAL A 163 25.18 6.21 -0.08
N ILE A 164 24.10 5.82 -0.72
CA ILE A 164 22.75 6.18 -0.28
C ILE A 164 22.37 5.41 0.99
N TRP A 165 22.45 4.08 0.94
CA TRP A 165 22.12 3.25 2.09
C TRP A 165 23.14 3.36 3.23
N GLY A 166 24.36 3.84 2.94
CA GLY A 166 25.35 4.16 3.97
C GLY A 166 24.78 5.06 5.07
N ALA A 167 23.84 5.95 4.76
CA ALA A 167 23.17 6.79 5.75
C ALA A 167 22.44 6.00 6.85
N VAL A 168 21.88 4.82 6.54
CA VAL A 168 21.17 3.98 7.52
C VAL A 168 22.09 2.97 8.20
N PHE A 169 23.33 2.80 7.71
CA PHE A 169 24.33 1.90 8.28
C PHE A 169 25.50 2.64 8.96
N ASP A 170 25.51 3.97 8.97
CA ASP A 170 26.54 4.77 9.64
C ASP A 170 26.20 4.96 11.14
N GLU A 171 27.11 4.55 12.02
CA GLU A 171 26.99 4.71 13.47
C GLU A 171 26.86 6.20 13.90
N ALA A 172 27.31 7.13 13.07
CA ALA A 172 27.14 8.56 13.33
C ALA A 172 25.66 8.97 13.41
N ASN A 173 24.77 8.21 12.78
CA ASN A 173 23.34 8.44 12.75
C ASN A 173 22.57 7.62 13.80
N ALA A 174 23.25 7.00 14.75
CA ALA A 174 22.62 6.12 15.73
C ALA A 174 21.43 6.79 16.46
N GLY A 175 20.31 6.07 16.55
CA GLY A 175 19.07 6.51 17.18
C GLY A 175 18.22 7.47 16.34
N ASN A 176 18.68 7.87 15.15
CA ASN A 176 17.98 8.82 14.29
C ASN A 176 17.54 8.23 12.93
N ILE A 177 17.52 6.90 12.82
CA ILE A 177 17.25 6.18 11.57
C ILE A 177 15.94 5.43 11.66
N GLY A 178 15.14 5.48 10.59
CA GLY A 178 13.96 4.66 10.36
C GLY A 178 14.26 3.49 9.43
N MET A 179 13.79 2.30 9.79
CA MET A 179 13.80 1.10 8.95
C MET A 179 12.39 0.50 8.88
N TYR A 180 12.02 -0.05 7.76
CA TYR A 180 10.74 -0.74 7.67
C TYR A 180 10.73 -2.01 8.54
N ASP A 181 9.66 -2.19 9.32
CA ASP A 181 9.36 -3.45 10.00
C ASP A 181 8.77 -4.45 8.99
N SER A 182 9.48 -4.64 7.90
CA SER A 182 9.17 -5.55 6.82
C SER A 182 10.40 -6.38 6.46
N MET A 183 10.17 -7.67 6.35
CA MET A 183 11.21 -8.65 6.01
C MET A 183 11.86 -8.33 4.66
N ARG A 184 11.04 -8.08 3.65
CA ARG A 184 11.51 -7.89 2.27
C ARG A 184 12.33 -6.61 2.14
N GLU A 185 11.77 -5.49 2.57
CA GLU A 185 12.42 -4.19 2.46
C GLU A 185 13.70 -4.12 3.30
N SER A 186 13.69 -4.58 4.54
CA SER A 186 14.88 -4.50 5.39
C SER A 186 16.03 -5.39 4.91
N ILE A 187 15.74 -6.62 4.48
CA ILE A 187 16.77 -7.52 3.91
C ILE A 187 17.20 -6.99 2.54
N GLY A 188 16.26 -6.52 1.71
CA GLY A 188 16.56 -5.95 0.39
C GLY A 188 17.50 -4.75 0.46
N VAL A 189 17.27 -3.84 1.41
CA VAL A 189 18.16 -2.69 1.66
C VAL A 189 19.58 -3.15 2.05
N ALA A 190 19.71 -4.16 2.93
CA ALA A 190 21.01 -4.67 3.32
C ALA A 190 21.74 -5.35 2.16
N LEU A 191 21.04 -6.15 1.36
CA LEU A 191 21.58 -6.79 0.16
C LEU A 191 22.04 -5.76 -0.87
N ASN A 192 21.18 -4.78 -1.17
CA ASN A 192 21.49 -3.74 -2.14
C ASN A 192 22.67 -2.86 -1.69
N TYR A 193 22.76 -2.53 -0.40
CA TYR A 193 23.94 -1.85 0.18
C TYR A 193 25.23 -2.61 -0.06
N LEU A 194 25.18 -3.94 0.07
CA LEU A 194 26.33 -4.83 -0.16
C LEU A 194 26.62 -5.08 -1.65
N GLY A 195 25.80 -4.54 -2.57
CA GLY A 195 25.93 -4.72 -4.01
C GLY A 195 25.39 -6.05 -4.53
N TYR A 196 24.51 -6.71 -3.76
CA TYR A 196 23.85 -7.96 -4.13
C TYR A 196 22.42 -7.71 -4.65
N SER A 197 21.90 -8.65 -5.45
CA SER A 197 20.49 -8.65 -5.83
C SER A 197 19.60 -8.80 -4.61
N ILE A 198 18.49 -8.04 -4.56
CA ILE A 198 17.49 -8.16 -3.49
C ILE A 198 16.75 -9.51 -3.51
N ASN A 199 17.02 -10.36 -4.51
CA ASN A 199 16.45 -11.69 -4.70
C ASN A 199 17.47 -12.82 -4.60
N THR A 200 18.68 -12.54 -4.12
CA THR A 200 19.71 -13.57 -4.02
C THR A 200 19.28 -14.74 -3.13
N MET A 201 19.74 -15.93 -3.48
CA MET A 201 19.65 -17.16 -2.68
C MET A 201 21.03 -17.72 -2.36
N ASP A 202 22.07 -16.93 -2.59
CA ASP A 202 23.42 -17.30 -2.16
C ASP A 202 23.53 -17.18 -0.64
N GLU A 203 23.91 -18.27 0.02
CA GLU A 203 23.94 -18.34 1.49
C GLU A 203 25.00 -17.41 2.11
N ASP A 204 26.09 -17.16 1.41
CA ASP A 204 27.15 -16.27 1.93
C ASP A 204 26.66 -14.82 1.88
N GLU A 205 26.02 -14.38 0.77
CA GLU A 205 25.42 -13.06 0.61
C GLU A 205 24.28 -12.82 1.62
N LEU A 206 23.40 -13.80 1.79
CA LEU A 206 22.30 -13.73 2.76
C LEU A 206 22.80 -13.66 4.21
N ASN A 207 23.85 -14.41 4.56
CA ASN A 207 24.45 -14.35 5.88
C ASN A 207 25.16 -13.02 6.14
N GLU A 208 25.80 -12.42 5.12
CA GLU A 208 26.43 -11.11 5.22
C GLU A 208 25.38 -10.01 5.45
N ALA A 209 24.27 -10.02 4.70
CA ALA A 209 23.16 -9.10 4.89
C ALA A 209 22.48 -9.27 6.27
N MET A 210 22.30 -10.50 6.73
CA MET A 210 21.78 -10.79 8.06
C MET A 210 22.70 -10.21 9.16
N GLN A 211 24.01 -10.42 9.05
CA GLN A 211 24.96 -9.89 10.02
C GLN A 211 24.97 -8.36 10.02
N LEU A 212 24.92 -7.71 8.84
CA LEU A 212 24.84 -6.27 8.71
C LEU A 212 23.60 -5.69 9.44
N LEU A 213 22.44 -6.33 9.30
CA LEU A 213 21.21 -5.92 10.00
C LEU A 213 21.29 -6.13 11.52
N ILE A 214 21.95 -7.19 11.98
CA ILE A 214 22.22 -7.44 13.42
C ILE A 214 23.14 -6.35 13.98
N ASP A 215 24.21 -6.01 13.26
CA ASP A 215 25.16 -4.98 13.66
C ASP A 215 24.48 -3.60 13.65
N GLN A 216 23.65 -3.29 12.64
CA GLN A 216 22.82 -2.08 12.60
C GLN A 216 21.93 -1.99 13.84
N LYS A 217 21.19 -3.05 14.15
CA LYS A 217 20.31 -3.07 15.31
C LYS A 217 21.05 -2.83 16.61
N THR A 218 22.25 -3.41 16.75
CA THR A 218 23.07 -3.30 17.96
C THR A 218 23.73 -1.93 18.11
N ASN A 219 24.31 -1.39 17.03
CA ASN A 219 25.17 -0.20 17.06
C ASN A 219 24.39 1.09 16.74
N ILE A 220 23.37 1.01 15.87
CA ILE A 220 22.62 2.16 15.39
C ILE A 220 21.26 2.25 16.07
N ASN A 221 20.66 1.12 16.44
CA ASN A 221 19.35 1.04 17.09
C ASN A 221 18.27 1.80 16.29
N PRO A 222 17.99 1.40 15.03
CA PRO A 222 16.99 2.07 14.22
C PRO A 222 15.58 1.93 14.80
N THR A 223 14.72 2.91 14.52
CA THR A 223 13.29 2.80 14.77
C THR A 223 12.66 1.95 13.67
N TYR A 224 12.16 0.76 14.02
CA TYR A 224 11.38 -0.06 13.09
C TYR A 224 9.92 0.39 13.08
N GLY A 225 9.34 0.52 11.90
CA GLY A 225 7.94 0.92 11.72
C GLY A 225 7.51 0.83 10.27
N ILE A 226 6.31 1.31 9.97
CA ILE A 226 5.76 1.50 8.63
C ILE A 226 5.19 2.92 8.57
N ASP A 227 3.88 3.12 8.68
CA ASP A 227 3.24 4.46 8.56
C ASP A 227 3.73 5.48 9.60
N ASN A 228 4.06 5.03 10.79
CA ASN A 228 4.54 5.91 11.87
C ASN A 228 5.91 6.54 11.61
N LEU A 229 6.68 6.05 10.64
CA LEU A 229 7.97 6.64 10.26
C LEU A 229 7.78 8.00 9.59
N LYS A 230 6.69 8.21 8.85
CA LYS A 230 6.34 9.49 8.24
C LYS A 230 6.27 10.61 9.27
N ASP A 231 5.52 10.40 10.34
CA ASP A 231 5.36 11.40 11.42
C ASP A 231 6.69 11.70 12.13
N LYS A 232 7.55 10.68 12.29
CA LYS A 232 8.87 10.85 12.91
C LYS A 232 9.85 11.62 12.03
N MET A 233 9.79 11.47 10.71
CA MET A 233 10.55 12.29 9.78
C MET A 233 10.04 13.74 9.79
N VAL A 234 8.74 13.95 9.69
CA VAL A 234 8.10 15.28 9.71
C VAL A 234 8.35 16.03 11.02
N SER A 235 8.42 15.33 12.16
CA SER A 235 8.74 15.94 13.45
C SER A 235 10.23 16.20 13.68
N GLY A 236 11.12 15.74 12.78
CA GLY A 236 12.57 15.83 12.94
C GLY A 236 13.14 14.84 13.98
N GLU A 237 12.36 13.88 14.47
CA GLU A 237 12.85 12.81 15.36
C GLU A 237 13.88 11.94 14.63
N LEU A 238 13.63 11.62 13.34
CA LEU A 238 14.55 10.88 12.50
C LEU A 238 15.32 11.82 11.55
N ALA A 239 16.52 11.41 11.17
CA ALA A 239 17.35 12.09 10.18
C ALA A 239 17.24 11.45 8.81
N ALA A 240 17.02 10.15 8.75
CA ALA A 240 16.72 9.43 7.52
C ALA A 240 15.83 8.21 7.80
N SER A 241 15.12 7.78 6.77
CA SER A 241 14.28 6.58 6.81
C SER A 241 14.26 5.89 5.46
N VAL A 242 14.34 4.56 5.48
CA VAL A 242 13.91 3.74 4.33
C VAL A 242 12.44 4.02 4.10
N THR A 243 12.05 4.26 2.85
CA THR A 243 10.72 4.78 2.56
C THR A 243 10.28 4.43 1.13
N TRP A 244 9.00 4.18 0.93
CA TRP A 244 8.39 4.20 -0.39
C TRP A 244 8.32 5.65 -0.90
N ALA A 245 8.53 5.84 -2.20
CA ALA A 245 8.61 7.18 -2.79
C ALA A 245 7.36 8.04 -2.52
N GLY A 246 6.18 7.45 -2.52
CA GLY A 246 4.93 8.15 -2.24
C GLY A 246 4.83 8.70 -0.82
N ASP A 247 5.40 8.01 0.17
CA ASP A 247 5.43 8.51 1.55
C ASP A 247 6.19 9.83 1.67
N HIS A 248 7.17 10.07 0.79
CA HIS A 248 7.88 11.36 0.76
C HIS A 248 6.93 12.51 0.37
N ILE A 249 6.02 12.30 -0.59
CA ILE A 249 5.00 13.29 -0.95
C ILE A 249 4.12 13.60 0.26
N VAL A 250 3.62 12.56 0.92
CA VAL A 250 2.80 12.71 2.14
C VAL A 250 3.55 13.43 3.27
N MET A 251 4.86 13.19 3.41
CA MET A 251 5.68 13.91 4.39
C MET A 251 5.81 15.39 4.06
N LEU A 252 5.99 15.75 2.78
CA LEU A 252 6.05 17.14 2.34
C LEU A 252 4.72 17.87 2.58
N ASP A 253 3.60 17.24 2.25
CA ASP A 253 2.26 17.79 2.51
C ASP A 253 2.03 18.03 4.00
N ARG A 254 2.37 17.06 4.86
CA ARG A 254 2.28 17.20 6.32
C ARG A 254 3.17 18.32 6.86
N LEU A 255 4.37 18.50 6.30
CA LEU A 255 5.24 19.63 6.68
C LEU A 255 4.60 20.97 6.30
N GLU A 256 4.01 21.07 5.11
CA GLU A 256 3.30 22.30 4.67
C GLU A 256 2.09 22.61 5.56
N GLU A 257 1.27 21.60 5.91
CA GLU A 257 0.13 21.73 6.83
C GLU A 257 0.54 22.22 8.22
N LEU A 258 1.72 21.85 8.69
CA LEU A 258 2.29 22.33 9.96
C LEU A 258 2.88 23.74 9.86
N GLY A 259 2.83 24.38 8.70
CA GLY A 259 3.31 25.74 8.46
C GLY A 259 4.74 25.79 7.92
N GLY A 260 5.28 24.67 7.47
CA GLY A 260 6.67 24.53 7.02
C GLY A 260 7.67 24.57 8.18
N SER A 261 8.91 24.21 7.89
CA SER A 261 10.02 24.34 8.86
C SER A 261 11.30 24.62 8.08
N ASP A 262 11.96 25.74 8.39
CA ASP A 262 13.30 26.04 7.84
C ASP A 262 14.37 25.07 8.40
N ASP A 263 14.05 24.35 9.48
CA ASP A 263 14.96 23.42 10.16
C ASP A 263 14.95 22.01 9.58
N ILE A 264 13.96 21.67 8.70
CA ILE A 264 13.78 20.34 8.10
C ILE A 264 13.70 20.48 6.59
N ASP A 265 14.64 19.85 5.87
CA ASP A 265 14.68 19.76 4.39
C ASP A 265 14.63 18.28 3.98
N LEU A 266 13.43 17.73 3.83
CA LEU A 266 13.24 16.33 3.42
C LEU A 266 13.45 16.18 1.93
N ARG A 267 14.36 15.26 1.58
CA ARG A 267 14.65 14.88 0.20
C ARG A 267 14.55 13.38 0.05
N PHE A 268 14.19 12.95 -1.16
CA PHE A 268 14.16 11.54 -1.54
C PHE A 268 15.27 11.23 -2.56
N VAL A 269 15.89 10.07 -2.42
CA VAL A 269 16.89 9.55 -3.36
C VAL A 269 16.66 8.06 -3.59
N LEU A 270 16.85 7.64 -4.85
CA LEU A 270 16.58 6.28 -5.32
C LEU A 270 17.88 5.61 -5.73
N PRO A 271 18.33 4.54 -5.03
CA PRO A 271 19.52 3.79 -5.43
C PRO A 271 19.24 2.84 -6.60
N GLU A 272 20.25 2.59 -7.45
CA GLU A 272 20.21 1.49 -8.40
C GLU A 272 20.11 0.15 -7.69
N GLY A 273 19.44 -0.83 -8.29
CA GLY A 273 19.22 -2.15 -7.70
C GLY A 273 18.20 -2.18 -6.55
N SER A 274 17.60 -1.03 -6.20
CA SER A 274 16.54 -1.00 -5.20
C SER A 274 15.25 -1.61 -5.72
N ASN A 275 14.29 -1.82 -4.81
CA ASN A 275 12.99 -2.36 -5.15
C ASN A 275 12.06 -1.32 -5.81
N TRP A 276 11.29 -1.78 -6.77
CA TRP A 276 10.04 -1.17 -7.15
C TRP A 276 8.93 -2.22 -7.06
N SER A 277 7.71 -1.82 -6.80
CA SER A 277 6.58 -2.73 -6.74
C SER A 277 5.30 -2.11 -7.29
N VAL A 278 4.38 -2.97 -7.72
CA VAL A 278 3.04 -2.59 -8.11
C VAL A 278 2.02 -3.44 -7.36
N ASP A 279 1.10 -2.77 -6.68
CA ASP A 279 -0.03 -3.44 -6.07
C ASP A 279 -1.15 -3.60 -7.09
N MET A 280 -1.76 -4.78 -7.12
CA MET A 280 -2.73 -5.15 -8.14
C MET A 280 -4.06 -5.56 -7.52
N MET A 281 -5.16 -5.00 -8.03
CA MET A 281 -6.51 -5.43 -7.68
C MET A 281 -6.80 -6.78 -8.33
N CYS A 282 -7.03 -7.80 -7.51
CA CYS A 282 -7.28 -9.18 -7.92
C CYS A 282 -8.59 -9.70 -7.36
N VAL A 283 -9.19 -10.69 -8.04
CA VAL A 283 -10.41 -11.36 -7.60
C VAL A 283 -10.03 -12.75 -7.05
N PRO A 284 -10.24 -13.02 -5.73
CA PRO A 284 -9.99 -14.34 -5.16
C PRO A 284 -10.79 -15.45 -5.84
N ALA A 285 -10.24 -16.66 -5.87
CA ALA A 285 -10.91 -17.82 -6.46
C ALA A 285 -12.23 -18.18 -5.75
N ASN A 286 -12.38 -17.81 -4.47
CA ASN A 286 -13.57 -18.03 -3.66
C ASN A 286 -14.45 -16.77 -3.51
N ALA A 287 -14.25 -15.73 -4.35
CA ALA A 287 -15.06 -14.53 -4.31
C ALA A 287 -16.55 -14.85 -4.49
N ALA A 288 -17.38 -14.23 -3.65
CA ALA A 288 -18.82 -14.44 -3.68
C ALA A 288 -19.52 -13.53 -4.71
N ASN A 289 -18.91 -12.39 -5.05
CA ASN A 289 -19.49 -11.36 -5.90
C ASN A 289 -18.52 -10.94 -7.02
N TYR A 290 -18.38 -11.82 -8.01
CA TYR A 290 -17.46 -11.61 -9.13
C TYR A 290 -17.79 -10.35 -9.96
N GLU A 291 -19.08 -10.11 -10.25
CA GLU A 291 -19.51 -8.92 -10.99
C GLU A 291 -19.24 -7.64 -10.19
N GLY A 292 -19.57 -7.64 -8.89
CA GLY A 292 -19.31 -6.51 -8.02
C GLY A 292 -17.82 -6.20 -7.85
N ALA A 293 -16.97 -7.24 -7.87
CA ALA A 293 -15.52 -7.05 -7.88
C ALA A 293 -15.05 -6.30 -9.13
N HIS A 294 -15.56 -6.66 -10.32
CA HIS A 294 -15.23 -5.96 -11.56
C HIS A 294 -15.81 -4.53 -11.60
N ASP A 295 -17.03 -4.33 -11.11
CA ASP A 295 -17.62 -2.99 -10.98
C ASP A 295 -16.72 -2.10 -10.11
N PHE A 296 -16.22 -2.63 -8.97
CA PHE A 296 -15.31 -1.89 -8.09
C PHE A 296 -13.96 -1.60 -8.76
N ILE A 297 -13.31 -2.61 -9.36
CA ILE A 297 -12.03 -2.45 -10.06
C ILE A 297 -12.15 -1.41 -11.19
N ASN A 298 -13.23 -1.49 -11.98
CA ASN A 298 -13.46 -0.53 -13.07
C ASN A 298 -13.74 0.88 -12.58
N PHE A 299 -14.48 1.03 -11.45
CA PHE A 299 -14.75 2.31 -10.80
C PHE A 299 -13.45 2.96 -10.29
N MET A 300 -12.53 2.18 -9.71
CA MET A 300 -11.23 2.69 -9.25
C MET A 300 -10.37 3.27 -10.38
N TYR A 301 -10.72 2.95 -11.62
CA TYR A 301 -10.08 3.49 -12.83
C TYR A 301 -10.86 4.64 -13.50
N GLU A 302 -11.95 5.15 -12.90
CA GLU A 302 -12.47 6.45 -13.30
C GLU A 302 -11.39 7.51 -13.04
N PRO A 303 -11.04 8.38 -14.02
CA PRO A 303 -9.89 9.29 -13.88
C PRO A 303 -9.91 10.15 -12.61
N GLU A 304 -11.08 10.71 -12.26
CA GLU A 304 -11.24 11.53 -11.07
C GLU A 304 -11.08 10.71 -9.77
N ILE A 305 -11.55 9.46 -9.76
CA ILE A 305 -11.40 8.57 -8.61
C ILE A 305 -9.94 8.11 -8.46
N ALA A 306 -9.29 7.78 -9.57
CA ALA A 306 -7.88 7.41 -9.57
C ALA A 306 -6.98 8.57 -9.12
N LEU A 307 -7.30 9.82 -9.55
CA LEU A 307 -6.62 11.03 -9.12
C LEU A 307 -6.76 11.23 -7.60
N GLU A 308 -7.99 11.25 -7.08
CA GLU A 308 -8.25 11.45 -5.66
C GLU A 308 -7.55 10.41 -4.77
N ASN A 309 -7.53 9.14 -5.19
CA ASN A 309 -6.82 8.10 -4.47
C ASN A 309 -5.30 8.29 -4.54
N CYS A 310 -4.77 8.65 -5.71
CA CYS A 310 -3.35 8.93 -5.90
C CYS A 310 -2.88 10.12 -5.05
N GLU A 311 -3.62 11.23 -5.04
CA GLU A 311 -3.30 12.41 -4.24
C GLU A 311 -3.38 12.10 -2.73
N TYR A 312 -4.37 11.32 -2.30
CA TYR A 312 -4.53 10.96 -0.88
C TYR A 312 -3.43 10.01 -0.39
N VAL A 313 -3.10 8.99 -1.20
CA VAL A 313 -2.11 7.96 -0.84
C VAL A 313 -0.68 8.45 -1.08
N GLY A 314 -0.49 9.35 -2.05
CA GLY A 314 0.81 9.84 -2.49
C GLY A 314 1.53 8.93 -3.50
N TYR A 315 1.01 7.72 -3.78
CA TYR A 315 1.67 6.76 -4.66
C TYR A 315 1.30 6.96 -6.13
N SER A 316 2.16 6.44 -7.00
CA SER A 316 2.03 6.65 -8.45
C SER A 316 0.87 5.88 -9.03
N THR A 317 -0.02 6.61 -9.72
CA THR A 317 -1.16 5.99 -10.38
C THR A 317 -0.77 5.39 -11.73
N PRO A 318 -1.22 4.16 -12.04
CA PRO A 318 -1.10 3.57 -13.36
C PRO A 318 -2.13 4.10 -14.36
N ASN A 319 -3.03 5.00 -13.95
CA ASN A 319 -4.04 5.63 -14.80
C ASN A 319 -3.48 6.89 -15.47
N LEU A 320 -3.24 6.82 -16.78
CA LEU A 320 -2.65 7.94 -17.54
C LEU A 320 -3.50 9.21 -17.50
N ALA A 321 -4.82 9.09 -17.56
CA ALA A 321 -5.71 10.26 -17.50
C ALA A 321 -5.65 10.96 -16.14
N ALA A 322 -5.57 10.19 -15.05
CA ALA A 322 -5.36 10.73 -13.71
C ALA A 322 -3.97 11.36 -13.57
N ARG A 323 -2.91 10.69 -14.08
CA ARG A 323 -1.54 11.22 -14.07
C ARG A 323 -1.43 12.56 -14.80
N ASP A 324 -2.14 12.74 -15.92
CA ASP A 324 -2.16 13.98 -16.68
C ASP A 324 -2.81 15.16 -15.93
N MET A 325 -3.60 14.87 -14.88
CA MET A 325 -4.23 15.88 -14.01
C MET A 325 -3.38 16.27 -12.80
N LEU A 326 -2.37 15.48 -12.44
CA LEU A 326 -1.45 15.77 -11.33
C LEU A 326 -0.59 17.01 -11.63
N ASP A 327 -0.07 17.62 -10.54
CA ASP A 327 0.94 18.66 -10.65
C ASP A 327 2.14 18.16 -11.50
N PRO A 328 2.60 18.93 -12.50
CA PRO A 328 3.76 18.57 -13.33
C PRO A 328 5.06 18.31 -12.52
N GLU A 329 5.22 18.91 -11.33
CA GLU A 329 6.36 18.65 -10.46
C GLU A 329 6.29 17.23 -9.86
N ILE A 330 5.09 16.67 -9.69
CA ILE A 330 4.87 15.29 -9.23
C ILE A 330 4.92 14.34 -10.43
N SER A 331 4.06 14.56 -11.44
CA SER A 331 3.92 13.63 -12.58
C SER A 331 5.16 13.56 -13.47
N GLY A 332 6.03 14.58 -13.42
CA GLY A 332 7.32 14.63 -14.12
C GLY A 332 8.52 14.17 -13.30
N ASN A 333 8.35 13.85 -12.03
CA ASN A 333 9.45 13.44 -11.15
C ASN A 333 9.78 11.96 -11.36
N ILE A 334 11.04 11.68 -11.73
CA ILE A 334 11.51 10.32 -12.05
C ILE A 334 11.53 9.36 -10.85
N TYR A 335 11.45 9.86 -9.64
CA TYR A 335 11.38 9.03 -8.43
C TYR A 335 9.97 8.51 -8.18
N TYR A 336 8.95 9.30 -8.55
CA TYR A 336 7.55 8.90 -8.43
C TYR A 336 7.05 8.23 -9.71
N TYR A 337 7.44 8.77 -10.87
CA TYR A 337 7.08 8.25 -12.19
C TYR A 337 8.34 7.87 -12.98
N PRO A 338 9.01 6.74 -12.63
CA PRO A 338 10.22 6.30 -13.31
C PRO A 338 10.01 6.07 -14.80
N THR A 339 11.04 6.39 -15.59
CA THR A 339 11.08 6.00 -17.00
C THR A 339 11.43 4.52 -17.15
N GLU A 340 11.24 3.94 -18.36
CA GLU A 340 11.67 2.55 -18.63
C GLU A 340 13.17 2.34 -18.32
N GLU A 341 14.01 3.36 -18.56
CA GLU A 341 15.44 3.28 -18.25
C GLU A 341 15.70 3.20 -16.75
N VAL A 342 14.94 3.93 -15.94
CA VAL A 342 15.05 3.87 -14.47
C VAL A 342 14.51 2.53 -13.97
N PHE A 343 13.34 2.07 -14.44
CA PHE A 343 12.82 0.74 -14.08
C PHE A 343 13.80 -0.39 -14.42
N ALA A 344 14.57 -0.26 -15.52
CA ALA A 344 15.57 -1.26 -15.89
C ALA A 344 16.76 -1.35 -14.91
N THR A 345 16.95 -0.36 -14.04
CA THR A 345 17.98 -0.37 -12.98
C THR A 345 17.45 -0.88 -11.65
N LEU A 346 16.15 -1.11 -11.52
CA LEU A 346 15.48 -1.54 -10.30
C LEU A 346 15.10 -3.03 -10.35
N GLU A 347 14.83 -3.62 -9.21
CA GLU A 347 14.39 -5.00 -9.10
C GLU A 347 12.98 -5.09 -8.50
N VAL A 348 12.19 -6.08 -8.91
CA VAL A 348 10.98 -6.53 -8.20
C VAL A 348 11.34 -7.70 -7.29
N TYR A 349 10.56 -7.92 -6.24
CA TYR A 349 10.70 -9.12 -5.44
C TYR A 349 10.19 -10.36 -6.19
N TYR A 350 10.95 -11.45 -6.13
CA TYR A 350 10.49 -12.74 -6.62
C TYR A 350 9.88 -13.57 -5.50
N SER A 351 8.86 -14.34 -5.83
CA SER A 351 8.20 -15.23 -4.89
C SER A 351 8.55 -16.69 -5.18
N SER A 352 9.11 -17.35 -4.18
CA SER A 352 9.20 -18.80 -4.12
C SER A 352 9.15 -19.24 -2.66
N SER A 353 8.71 -20.48 -2.41
CA SER A 353 8.68 -21.01 -1.04
C SER A 353 10.06 -21.01 -0.38
N ALA A 354 11.13 -21.22 -1.16
CA ALA A 354 12.49 -21.18 -0.66
C ALA A 354 12.92 -19.79 -0.21
N ILE A 355 12.61 -18.75 -0.99
CA ILE A 355 12.87 -17.35 -0.62
C ILE A 355 12.08 -17.00 0.65
N GLU A 356 10.79 -17.30 0.68
CA GLU A 356 9.92 -17.02 1.84
C GLU A 356 10.46 -17.65 3.13
N GLU A 357 10.82 -18.93 3.07
CA GLU A 357 11.35 -19.66 4.23
C GLU A 357 12.66 -19.05 4.71
N ARG A 358 13.61 -18.80 3.79
CA ARG A 358 14.93 -18.30 4.14
C ARG A 358 14.92 -16.87 4.66
N TYR A 359 14.16 -15.98 3.99
CA TYR A 359 14.04 -14.60 4.43
C TYR A 359 13.30 -14.50 5.78
N THR A 360 12.27 -15.33 6.00
CA THR A 360 11.60 -15.42 7.30
C THR A 360 12.58 -15.86 8.42
N GLU A 361 13.45 -16.83 8.16
CA GLU A 361 14.46 -17.28 9.12
C GLU A 361 15.46 -16.17 9.47
N ILE A 362 15.96 -15.46 8.45
CA ILE A 362 16.86 -14.32 8.62
C ILE A 362 16.18 -13.23 9.44
N TRP A 363 14.97 -12.83 9.05
CA TRP A 363 14.24 -11.76 9.73
C TRP A 363 13.96 -12.09 11.20
N ASN A 364 13.52 -13.30 11.47
CA ASN A 364 13.33 -13.76 12.83
C ASN A 364 14.63 -13.71 13.65
N THR A 365 15.76 -14.04 13.03
CA THR A 365 17.09 -13.97 13.67
C THR A 365 17.46 -12.53 13.98
N VAL A 366 17.30 -11.62 13.03
CA VAL A 366 17.53 -10.17 13.20
C VAL A 366 16.60 -9.60 14.29
N LYS A 367 15.32 -9.93 14.27
CA LYS A 367 14.36 -9.45 15.30
C LYS A 367 14.67 -9.98 16.68
N ALA A 368 15.20 -11.19 16.81
CA ALA A 368 15.58 -11.83 18.08
C ALA A 368 16.97 -11.39 18.61
N SER A 369 17.81 -10.77 17.78
CA SER A 369 19.10 -10.26 18.23
C SER A 369 18.94 -9.12 19.24
N ALA A 370 19.86 -9.03 20.20
CA ALA A 370 19.74 -8.11 21.33
C ALA A 370 20.16 -6.69 20.97
#